data_6f758d070b2cbb107c4c3bb2cff7ac41
#
_entry.id   6f758d070b2cbb107c4c3bb2cff7ac41
#
_cell.length_a   1.000
_cell.length_b   1.000
_cell.length_c   1.000
_cell.angle_alpha   90.00
_cell.angle_beta   90.00
_cell.angle_gamma   90.00
#
_symmetry.space_group_name_H-M   'P 1'
#
loop_
_entity.id
_entity.type
_entity.pdbx_description
1 polymer ?
#
loop_
_entity_poly.entity_id
_entity_poly.type
_entity_poly.pdbx_seq_one_letter_code
_entity_poly.pdbx_strand_id
1 'polypeptide(L)'
;MPKMFLVLMILLLTNNICNAAIYKNIENDFLIDIGDNWNLSDKSTQEGGMVLIFTASDDKKSTVRVGVSPVIDEKENATLRNMPKELLNEYFDAFIGMTKQASSKYNITFADCKNIGPHYVLLVNASLPMEIYKKDKQLPFVKSNAFIVFKKKIYLFMMDSWDTEETHLQQLTTIIKSL
;
A
#
# COMPACT_ATOMS: atom_id res chain seq x y z
N MET A 1 26.67 -23.95 37.82
CA MET A 1 26.84 -22.92 36.75
C MET A 1 26.15 -23.18 35.39
N PRO A 2 25.44 -24.29 35.07
CA PRO A 2 24.82 -24.45 33.77
C PRO A 2 23.44 -23.79 33.64
N LYS A 3 22.74 -23.49 34.73
CA LYS A 3 21.36 -22.94 34.66
C LYS A 3 21.30 -21.46 34.26
N MET A 4 22.36 -20.68 34.57
CA MET A 4 22.42 -19.25 34.21
C MET A 4 22.71 -19.04 32.74
N PHE A 5 23.44 -19.95 32.11
CA PHE A 5 23.73 -19.91 30.67
C PHE A 5 22.50 -20.21 29.81
N LEU A 6 21.64 -21.12 30.29
CA LEU A 6 20.40 -21.47 29.59
C LEU A 6 19.39 -20.32 29.62
N VAL A 7 19.27 -19.60 30.72
CA VAL A 7 18.39 -18.41 30.83
C VAL A 7 18.87 -17.26 29.95
N LEU A 8 20.19 -17.06 29.86
CA LEU A 8 20.77 -16.04 28.98
C LEU A 8 20.57 -16.38 27.50
N MET A 9 20.64 -17.67 27.14
CA MET A 9 20.39 -18.13 25.77
C MET A 9 18.92 -18.01 25.38
N ILE A 10 17.99 -18.24 26.30
CA ILE A 10 16.54 -18.04 26.06
C ILE A 10 16.23 -16.56 25.91
N LEU A 11 16.86 -15.68 26.70
CA LEU A 11 16.72 -14.21 26.56
C LEU A 11 17.29 -13.66 25.24
N LEU A 12 18.31 -14.31 24.67
CA LEU A 12 18.86 -13.93 23.36
C LEU A 12 18.02 -14.46 22.20
N LEU A 13 17.25 -15.54 22.39
CA LEU A 13 16.33 -16.09 21.39
C LEU A 13 14.97 -15.40 21.32
N THR A 14 14.60 -14.63 22.36
CA THR A 14 13.34 -13.90 22.41
C THR A 14 13.41 -12.48 21.81
N ASN A 15 14.58 -12.02 21.39
CA ASN A 15 14.73 -10.68 20.77
C ASN A 15 14.47 -10.65 19.25
N ASN A 16 14.03 -11.74 18.66
CA ASN A 16 13.45 -11.72 17.32
C ASN A 16 11.91 -11.81 17.39
N ILE A 17 11.29 -11.04 18.29
CA ILE A 17 9.90 -10.68 18.10
C ILE A 17 9.93 -9.70 16.91
N CYS A 18 9.58 -10.21 15.74
CA CYS A 18 9.24 -9.42 14.57
C CYS A 18 8.25 -8.36 15.05
N ASN A 19 8.71 -7.15 15.27
CA ASN A 19 7.84 -6.01 15.55
C ASN A 19 7.23 -5.63 14.21
N ALA A 20 6.21 -6.40 13.77
CA ALA A 20 5.36 -5.95 12.69
C ALA A 20 4.95 -4.51 13.04
N ALA A 21 5.33 -3.55 12.22
CA ALA A 21 5.02 -2.15 12.47
C ALA A 21 3.52 -1.93 12.26
N ILE A 22 2.74 -2.21 13.30
CA ILE A 22 1.29 -2.04 13.28
C ILE A 22 1.01 -0.56 13.51
N TYR A 23 0.51 0.12 12.48
CA TYR A 23 -0.02 1.46 12.61
C TYR A 23 -1.49 1.41 13.02
N LYS A 24 -1.78 1.91 14.22
CA LYS A 24 -3.15 2.03 14.74
C LYS A 24 -3.55 3.49 14.84
N ASN A 25 -4.65 3.87 14.21
CA ASN A 25 -5.28 5.16 14.39
C ASN A 25 -6.61 5.00 15.15
N ILE A 26 -6.61 5.42 16.43
CA ILE A 26 -7.78 5.28 17.32
C ILE A 26 -8.89 6.26 16.90
N GLU A 27 -8.54 7.48 16.47
CA GLU A 27 -9.52 8.51 16.10
C GLU A 27 -10.31 8.14 14.84
N ASN A 28 -9.67 7.44 13.91
CA ASN A 28 -10.29 7.05 12.65
C ASN A 28 -10.64 5.56 12.59
N ASP A 29 -10.52 4.84 13.69
CA ASP A 29 -10.87 3.42 13.83
C ASP A 29 -10.34 2.56 12.67
N PHE A 30 -9.04 2.60 12.44
CA PHE A 30 -8.39 1.68 11.52
C PHE A 30 -7.04 1.21 12.04
N LEU A 31 -6.64 0.04 11.56
CA LEU A 31 -5.39 -0.60 11.86
C LEU A 31 -4.78 -1.09 10.55
N ILE A 32 -3.51 -0.78 10.31
CA ILE A 32 -2.75 -1.24 9.16
C ILE A 32 -1.48 -1.89 9.67
N ASP A 33 -1.25 -3.14 9.31
CA ASP A 33 0.05 -3.80 9.48
C ASP A 33 0.90 -3.48 8.26
N ILE A 34 1.86 -2.56 8.44
CA ILE A 34 2.74 -2.13 7.36
C ILE A 34 3.96 -3.04 7.22
N GLY A 35 4.20 -3.93 8.20
CA GLY A 35 5.40 -4.77 8.24
C GLY A 35 6.69 -4.00 8.60
N ASP A 36 7.74 -4.75 8.92
CA ASP A 36 9.02 -4.19 9.41
C ASP A 36 9.84 -3.49 8.33
N ASN A 37 9.51 -3.71 7.07
CA ASN A 37 10.25 -3.17 5.93
C ASN A 37 9.86 -1.72 5.58
N TRP A 38 8.92 -1.13 6.33
CA TRP A 38 8.40 0.20 6.04
C TRP A 38 8.44 1.08 7.30
N ASN A 39 8.89 2.31 7.14
CA ASN A 39 8.93 3.30 8.20
C ASN A 39 7.94 4.42 7.90
N LEU A 40 7.14 4.82 8.89
CA LEU A 40 6.31 6.01 8.76
C LEU A 40 7.23 7.23 8.62
N SER A 41 7.18 7.89 7.47
CA SER A 41 7.99 9.06 7.13
C SER A 41 7.22 10.37 7.23
N ASP A 42 5.92 10.33 7.02
CA ASP A 42 5.07 11.51 7.14
C ASP A 42 3.61 11.16 7.47
N LYS A 43 2.94 12.09 8.12
CA LYS A 43 1.50 12.02 8.44
C LYS A 43 0.89 13.40 8.28
N SER A 44 -0.10 13.52 7.43
CA SER A 44 -0.92 14.73 7.30
C SER A 44 -2.39 14.44 7.49
N THR A 45 -3.08 15.37 8.15
CA THR A 45 -4.54 15.35 8.29
C THR A 45 -5.07 16.56 7.53
N GLN A 46 -5.95 16.33 6.58
CA GLN A 46 -6.61 17.38 5.81
C GLN A 46 -8.11 17.30 6.03
N GLU A 47 -8.84 18.39 5.74
CA GLU A 47 -10.30 18.33 5.70
C GLU A 47 -10.73 17.21 4.76
N GLY A 48 -11.41 16.22 5.31
CA GLY A 48 -11.90 15.08 4.54
C GLY A 48 -11.07 13.81 4.60
N GLY A 49 -9.93 13.77 5.30
CA GLY A 49 -9.17 12.51 5.42
C GLY A 49 -7.78 12.64 6.01
N MET A 50 -7.09 11.52 6.04
CA MET A 50 -5.72 11.40 6.52
C MET A 50 -4.86 10.77 5.42
N VAL A 51 -3.63 11.24 5.32
CA VAL A 51 -2.61 10.64 4.47
C VAL A 51 -1.43 10.21 5.33
N LEU A 52 -1.03 8.97 5.18
CA LEU A 52 0.18 8.39 5.77
C LEU A 52 1.17 8.08 4.66
N ILE A 53 2.42 8.40 4.86
CA ILE A 53 3.49 8.08 3.92
C ILE A 53 4.48 7.18 4.64
N PHE A 54 4.71 6.00 4.08
CA PHE A 54 5.71 5.06 4.54
C PHE A 54 6.82 4.96 3.49
N THR A 55 8.06 4.88 3.97
CA THR A 55 9.25 4.73 3.13
C THR A 55 9.89 3.37 3.42
N ALA A 56 10.29 2.67 2.38
CA ALA A 56 10.96 1.38 2.51
C ALA A 56 12.30 1.52 3.25
N SER A 57 12.60 0.54 4.10
CA SER A 57 13.81 0.54 4.92
C SER A 57 15.06 0.19 4.11
N ASP A 58 14.91 -0.63 3.07
CA ASP A 58 15.98 -1.19 2.26
C ASP A 58 16.55 -0.20 1.24
N ASP A 59 15.69 0.48 0.48
CA ASP A 59 16.15 1.39 -0.58
C ASP A 59 15.96 2.88 -0.26
N LYS A 60 15.19 3.21 0.79
CA LYS A 60 14.89 4.57 1.27
C LYS A 60 14.30 5.52 0.20
N LYS A 61 13.82 4.97 -0.89
CA LYS A 61 13.22 5.69 -2.03
C LYS A 61 11.78 5.24 -2.28
N SER A 62 11.55 3.92 -2.20
CA SER A 62 10.23 3.36 -2.41
C SER A 62 9.28 3.84 -1.33
N THR A 63 8.07 4.20 -1.72
CA THR A 63 7.05 4.76 -0.81
C THR A 63 5.71 4.08 -1.00
N VAL A 64 4.97 3.93 0.11
CA VAL A 64 3.55 3.63 0.11
C VAL A 64 2.82 4.79 0.78
N ARG A 65 1.93 5.41 0.05
CA ARG A 65 1.01 6.44 0.56
C ARG A 65 -0.34 5.80 0.80
N VAL A 66 -0.88 6.00 1.98
CA VAL A 66 -2.20 5.50 2.36
C VAL A 66 -3.10 6.68 2.65
N GLY A 67 -4.02 6.94 1.75
CA GLY A 67 -5.11 7.89 1.96
C GLY A 67 -6.30 7.19 2.61
N VAL A 68 -6.87 7.78 3.66
CA VAL A 68 -8.11 7.31 4.29
C VAL A 68 -9.10 8.45 4.26
N SER A 69 -10.24 8.26 3.57
CA SER A 69 -11.30 9.26 3.55
C SER A 69 -12.12 9.20 4.84
N PRO A 70 -12.83 10.28 5.20
CA PRO A 70 -13.88 10.23 6.22
C PRO A 70 -14.98 9.26 5.78
N VAL A 71 -15.87 8.97 6.71
CA VAL A 71 -17.00 8.06 6.53
C VAL A 71 -17.81 8.46 5.29
N ILE A 72 -17.99 7.51 4.37
CA ILE A 72 -18.91 7.65 3.25
C ILE A 72 -20.35 7.67 3.80
N ASP A 73 -21.20 8.55 3.29
CA ASP A 73 -22.63 8.59 3.64
C ASP A 73 -23.26 7.18 3.49
N GLU A 74 -24.13 6.82 4.42
CA GLU A 74 -24.78 5.49 4.45
C GLU A 74 -25.52 5.13 3.16
N LYS A 75 -25.92 6.14 2.37
CA LYS A 75 -26.55 5.94 1.07
C LYS A 75 -25.57 5.46 -0.02
N GLU A 76 -24.27 5.68 0.16
CA GLU A 76 -23.22 5.23 -0.74
C GLU A 76 -22.55 3.92 -0.28
N ASN A 77 -23.26 3.05 0.41
CA ASN A 77 -22.80 1.73 0.82
C ASN A 77 -22.53 0.78 -0.39
N ALA A 78 -22.17 1.36 -1.53
CA ALA A 78 -21.68 0.61 -2.68
C ALA A 78 -20.30 0.05 -2.33
N THR A 79 -20.24 -1.22 -1.95
CA THR A 79 -18.98 -1.94 -2.05
C THR A 79 -18.56 -1.89 -3.52
N LEU A 80 -17.26 -1.89 -3.84
CA LEU A 80 -16.78 -1.96 -5.23
C LEU A 80 -17.47 -3.05 -6.06
N ARG A 81 -17.91 -4.15 -5.44
CA ARG A 81 -18.65 -5.26 -6.08
C ARG A 81 -19.99 -4.84 -6.64
N ASN A 82 -20.64 -3.87 -6.02
CA ASN A 82 -21.97 -3.39 -6.38
C ASN A 82 -21.90 -2.04 -7.12
N MET A 83 -20.67 -1.55 -7.38
CA MET A 83 -20.46 -0.29 -8.07
C MET A 83 -20.89 -0.44 -9.55
N PRO A 84 -21.62 0.52 -10.12
CA PRO A 84 -21.94 0.54 -11.54
C PRO A 84 -20.66 0.48 -12.38
N LYS A 85 -20.71 -0.27 -13.48
CA LYS A 85 -19.56 -0.48 -14.36
C LYS A 85 -18.98 0.83 -14.89
N GLU A 86 -19.84 1.77 -15.20
CA GLU A 86 -19.48 3.09 -15.70
C GLU A 86 -18.60 3.83 -14.66
N LEU A 87 -19.00 3.80 -13.39
CA LEU A 87 -18.24 4.43 -12.30
C LEU A 87 -16.92 3.71 -12.05
N LEU A 88 -16.89 2.37 -12.12
CA LEU A 88 -15.61 1.62 -12.04
C LEU A 88 -14.65 2.03 -13.16
N ASN A 89 -15.14 2.20 -14.37
CA ASN A 89 -14.31 2.63 -15.51
C ASN A 89 -13.74 4.04 -15.27
N GLU A 90 -14.52 4.97 -14.72
CA GLU A 90 -14.02 6.30 -14.35
C GLU A 90 -12.86 6.24 -13.35
N TYR A 91 -12.94 5.35 -12.35
CA TYR A 91 -11.83 5.14 -11.39
C TYR A 91 -10.60 4.54 -12.08
N PHE A 92 -10.78 3.54 -12.98
CA PHE A 92 -9.67 2.98 -13.75
C PHE A 92 -9.00 4.04 -14.61
N ASP A 93 -9.77 4.83 -15.34
CA ASP A 93 -9.25 5.89 -16.19
C ASP A 93 -8.50 6.95 -15.38
N ALA A 94 -9.02 7.31 -14.19
CA ALA A 94 -8.34 8.22 -13.28
C ALA A 94 -7.00 7.66 -12.79
N PHE A 95 -6.93 6.40 -12.38
CA PHE A 95 -5.68 5.78 -11.91
C PHE A 95 -4.66 5.57 -13.01
N ILE A 96 -5.11 5.17 -14.20
CA ILE A 96 -4.27 5.09 -15.40
C ILE A 96 -3.75 6.50 -15.75
N GLY A 97 -4.63 7.50 -15.70
CA GLY A 97 -4.28 8.91 -15.93
C GLY A 97 -3.20 9.40 -14.97
N MET A 98 -3.37 9.18 -13.64
CA MET A 98 -2.36 9.54 -12.63
C MET A 98 -1.01 8.85 -12.89
N THR A 99 -1.04 7.57 -13.28
CA THR A 99 0.19 6.83 -13.61
C THR A 99 0.87 7.42 -14.84
N LYS A 100 0.11 7.74 -15.89
CA LYS A 100 0.61 8.30 -17.14
C LYS A 100 1.08 9.76 -17.00
N GLN A 101 0.54 10.52 -16.06
CA GLN A 101 1.02 11.87 -15.75
C GLN A 101 2.47 11.87 -15.25
N ALA A 102 2.85 10.86 -14.44
CA ALA A 102 4.23 10.71 -14.00
C ALA A 102 5.20 10.45 -15.16
N SER A 103 4.81 9.59 -16.09
CA SER A 103 5.49 9.38 -17.38
C SER A 103 4.60 8.56 -18.32
N SER A 104 4.50 8.99 -19.57
CA SER A 104 3.84 8.20 -20.63
C SER A 104 4.55 6.90 -20.98
N LYS A 105 5.78 6.70 -20.44
CA LYS A 105 6.60 5.52 -20.69
C LYS A 105 6.16 4.28 -19.88
N TYR A 106 5.28 4.45 -18.87
CA TYR A 106 4.76 3.31 -18.11
C TYR A 106 3.84 2.44 -18.95
N ASN A 107 4.08 1.14 -18.89
CA ASN A 107 3.17 0.13 -19.39
C ASN A 107 2.23 -0.30 -18.27
N ILE A 108 0.92 -0.29 -18.52
CA ILE A 108 -0.06 -0.86 -17.59
C ILE A 108 0.07 -2.37 -17.66
N THR A 109 0.45 -2.98 -16.55
CA THR A 109 0.65 -4.43 -16.43
C THR A 109 -0.57 -5.14 -15.87
N PHE A 110 -1.40 -4.42 -15.12
CA PHE A 110 -2.66 -4.90 -14.57
C PHE A 110 -3.62 -3.72 -14.35
N ALA A 111 -4.89 -3.87 -14.73
CA ALA A 111 -5.95 -2.92 -14.43
C ALA A 111 -7.28 -3.68 -14.34
N ASP A 112 -7.64 -4.13 -13.14
CA ASP A 112 -8.88 -4.85 -12.90
C ASP A 112 -9.19 -4.87 -11.38
N CYS A 113 -10.41 -5.33 -11.05
CA CYS A 113 -10.78 -5.63 -9.68
C CYS A 113 -10.41 -7.07 -9.32
N LYS A 114 -9.81 -7.27 -8.14
CA LYS A 114 -9.51 -8.61 -7.63
C LYS A 114 -9.72 -8.75 -6.14
N ASN A 115 -9.84 -9.98 -5.65
CA ASN A 115 -9.81 -10.25 -4.22
C ASN A 115 -8.36 -10.25 -3.69
N ILE A 116 -8.11 -9.48 -2.63
CA ILE A 116 -6.87 -9.50 -1.86
C ILE A 116 -7.23 -9.76 -0.41
N GLY A 117 -7.08 -11.02 0.04
CA GLY A 117 -7.63 -11.44 1.32
C GLY A 117 -9.16 -11.29 1.35
N PRO A 118 -9.73 -10.65 2.39
CA PRO A 118 -11.17 -10.43 2.49
C PRO A 118 -11.68 -9.26 1.61
N HIS A 119 -10.78 -8.46 1.06
CA HIS A 119 -11.14 -7.22 0.38
C HIS A 119 -11.27 -7.41 -1.13
N TYR A 120 -12.29 -6.76 -1.72
CA TYR A 120 -12.41 -6.60 -3.15
C TYR A 120 -11.75 -5.27 -3.52
N VAL A 121 -10.71 -5.33 -4.34
CA VAL A 121 -9.78 -4.22 -4.58
C VAL A 121 -9.79 -3.86 -6.05
N LEU A 122 -10.02 -2.58 -6.35
CA LEU A 122 -9.70 -2.02 -7.66
C LEU A 122 -8.19 -1.75 -7.68
N LEU A 123 -7.46 -2.34 -8.61
CA LEU A 123 -6.02 -2.30 -8.66
C LEU A 123 -5.52 -1.92 -10.06
N VAL A 124 -4.59 -0.98 -10.11
CA VAL A 124 -3.86 -0.63 -11.33
C VAL A 124 -2.36 -0.71 -11.05
N ASN A 125 -1.68 -1.60 -11.74
CA ASN A 125 -0.22 -1.71 -11.70
C ASN A 125 0.37 -1.27 -13.03
N ALA A 126 1.52 -0.63 -12.96
CA ALA A 126 2.29 -0.22 -14.11
C ALA A 126 3.77 -0.38 -13.85
N SER A 127 4.54 -0.69 -14.89
CA SER A 127 5.99 -0.75 -14.81
C SER A 127 6.65 -0.02 -15.97
N LEU A 128 7.87 0.46 -15.73
CA LEU A 128 8.73 0.94 -16.81
C LEU A 128 9.33 -0.25 -17.55
N PRO A 129 9.47 -0.19 -18.88
CA PRO A 129 10.35 -1.10 -19.60
C PRO A 129 11.76 -1.06 -19.00
N MET A 130 12.37 -2.23 -18.77
CA MET A 130 13.68 -2.35 -18.11
C MET A 130 14.78 -1.54 -18.82
N GLU A 131 14.70 -1.46 -20.13
CA GLU A 131 15.66 -0.67 -20.96
C GLU A 131 15.56 0.85 -20.69
N ILE A 132 14.35 1.34 -20.38
CA ILE A 132 14.12 2.72 -19.98
C ILE A 132 14.60 2.95 -18.56
N TYR A 133 14.23 2.07 -17.63
CA TYR A 133 14.62 2.15 -16.23
C TYR A 133 16.13 2.13 -16.02
N LYS A 134 16.87 1.29 -16.78
CA LYS A 134 18.33 1.25 -16.72
C LYS A 134 19.00 2.56 -17.16
N LYS A 135 18.37 3.30 -18.08
CA LYS A 135 18.86 4.60 -18.58
C LYS A 135 18.48 5.77 -17.69
N ASP A 136 17.31 5.69 -17.07
CA ASP A 136 16.74 6.78 -16.25
C ASP A 136 16.21 6.20 -14.95
N LYS A 137 17.03 6.27 -13.89
CA LYS A 137 16.68 5.79 -12.55
C LYS A 137 15.98 6.87 -11.68
N GLN A 138 15.53 7.98 -12.27
CA GLN A 138 14.81 9.01 -11.54
C GLN A 138 13.33 8.65 -11.30
N LEU A 139 12.78 7.80 -12.17
CA LEU A 139 11.41 7.32 -12.05
C LEU A 139 11.37 5.97 -11.32
N PRO A 140 10.33 5.71 -10.51
CA PRO A 140 10.12 4.39 -9.92
C PRO A 140 9.96 3.33 -11.02
N PHE A 141 10.44 2.10 -10.76
CA PHE A 141 10.29 0.98 -11.69
C PHE A 141 8.84 0.51 -11.76
N VAL A 142 8.18 0.38 -10.61
CA VAL A 142 6.77 -0.04 -10.48
C VAL A 142 5.96 1.06 -9.80
N LYS A 143 4.76 1.28 -10.32
CA LYS A 143 3.70 2.06 -9.67
C LYS A 143 2.49 1.17 -9.45
N SER A 144 1.87 1.27 -8.28
CA SER A 144 0.64 0.55 -7.98
C SER A 144 -0.35 1.48 -7.28
N ASN A 145 -1.58 1.51 -7.78
CA ASN A 145 -2.68 2.22 -7.16
C ASN A 145 -3.77 1.20 -6.80
N ALA A 146 -4.15 1.15 -5.52
CA ALA A 146 -5.22 0.28 -5.05
C ALA A 146 -6.28 1.08 -4.32
N PHE A 147 -7.54 0.81 -4.62
CA PHE A 147 -8.70 1.45 -4.04
C PHE A 147 -9.60 0.41 -3.38
N ILE A 148 -9.96 0.67 -2.14
CA ILE A 148 -10.76 -0.25 -1.31
C ILE A 148 -11.83 0.55 -0.60
N VAL A 149 -13.05 0.01 -0.57
CA VAL A 149 -14.12 0.49 0.31
C VAL A 149 -14.32 -0.54 1.40
N PHE A 150 -14.07 -0.16 2.65
CA PHE A 150 -14.17 -1.04 3.79
C PHE A 150 -14.62 -0.28 5.04
N LYS A 151 -15.57 -0.83 5.81
CA LYS A 151 -16.13 -0.23 7.03
C LYS A 151 -16.52 1.24 6.85
N LYS A 152 -17.23 1.56 5.79
CA LYS A 152 -17.71 2.91 5.44
C LYS A 152 -16.58 3.94 5.21
N LYS A 153 -15.38 3.47 4.87
CA LYS A 153 -14.23 4.32 4.53
C LYS A 153 -13.66 3.93 3.18
N ILE A 154 -13.06 4.90 2.53
CA ILE A 154 -12.27 4.68 1.32
C ILE A 154 -10.80 4.65 1.73
N TYR A 155 -10.10 3.62 1.29
CA TYR A 155 -8.65 3.50 1.40
C TYR A 155 -8.05 3.58 0.01
N LEU A 156 -7.13 4.49 -0.17
CA LEU A 156 -6.35 4.64 -1.39
C LEU A 156 -4.89 4.35 -1.07
N PHE A 157 -4.35 3.29 -1.65
CA PHE A 157 -2.93 2.99 -1.59
C PHE A 157 -2.28 3.41 -2.89
N MET A 158 -1.19 4.17 -2.79
CA MET A 158 -0.36 4.56 -3.92
C MET A 158 1.08 4.16 -3.60
N MET A 159 1.62 3.24 -4.37
CA MET A 159 3.00 2.78 -4.22
C MET A 159 3.85 3.23 -5.40
N ASP A 160 5.00 3.79 -5.06
CA ASP A 160 6.11 4.04 -5.98
C ASP A 160 7.28 3.16 -5.53
N SER A 161 7.77 2.25 -6.37
CA SER A 161 8.85 1.33 -6.03
C SER A 161 9.98 1.36 -7.06
N TRP A 162 11.21 1.40 -6.57
CA TRP A 162 12.43 1.24 -7.36
C TRP A 162 12.94 -0.21 -7.39
N ASP A 163 12.28 -1.10 -6.64
CA ASP A 163 12.57 -2.53 -6.63
C ASP A 163 12.16 -3.19 -7.95
N THR A 164 13.10 -3.87 -8.60
CA THR A 164 12.88 -4.58 -9.88
C THR A 164 12.41 -6.03 -9.69
N GLU A 165 12.45 -6.56 -8.46
CA GLU A 165 12.05 -7.92 -8.12
C GLU A 165 10.57 -8.00 -7.67
N GLU A 166 9.88 -6.85 -7.67
CA GLU A 166 8.47 -6.73 -7.25
C GLU A 166 8.20 -7.14 -5.79
N THR A 167 9.22 -7.19 -4.95
CA THR A 167 9.09 -7.51 -3.52
C THR A 167 8.16 -6.54 -2.82
N HIS A 168 8.30 -5.24 -3.12
CA HIS A 168 7.43 -4.19 -2.56
C HIS A 168 5.96 -4.34 -3.02
N LEU A 169 5.72 -4.84 -4.24
CA LEU A 169 4.36 -5.12 -4.71
C LEU A 169 3.71 -6.28 -3.93
N GLN A 170 4.50 -7.29 -3.58
CA GLN A 170 4.03 -8.39 -2.72
C GLN A 170 3.76 -7.88 -1.30
N GLN A 171 4.62 -7.01 -0.76
CA GLN A 171 4.43 -6.37 0.55
C GLN A 171 3.17 -5.50 0.55
N LEU A 172 2.91 -4.69 -0.48
CA LEU A 172 1.66 -3.94 -0.61
C LEU A 172 0.43 -4.86 -0.54
N THR A 173 0.50 -6.01 -1.19
CA THR A 173 -0.57 -7.01 -1.12
C THR A 173 -0.78 -7.51 0.31
N THR A 174 0.28 -7.69 1.09
CA THR A 174 0.21 -8.09 2.50
C THR A 174 -0.39 -6.98 3.37
N ILE A 175 0.02 -5.74 3.15
CA ILE A 175 -0.52 -4.56 3.83
C ILE A 175 -2.04 -4.46 3.60
N ILE A 176 -2.50 -4.61 2.36
CA ILE A 176 -3.92 -4.58 2.02
C ILE A 176 -4.69 -5.70 2.73
N LYS A 177 -4.12 -6.90 2.86
CA LYS A 177 -4.77 -8.01 3.57
C LYS A 177 -4.95 -7.75 5.06
N SER A 178 -4.17 -6.87 5.65
CA SER A 178 -4.18 -6.57 7.09
C SER A 178 -5.26 -5.57 7.52
N LEU A 179 -5.92 -4.90 6.57
CA LEU A 179 -7.06 -4.04 6.85
C LEU A 179 -8.25 -4.85 7.41
#